data_59e24357e8bb1ba59aff909a116dc0d6
#
_entry.id   59e24357e8bb1ba59aff909a116dc0d6
#
_cell.length_a   1.000
_cell.length_b   1.000
_cell.length_c   1.000
_cell.angle_alpha   90.00
_cell.angle_beta   90.00
_cell.angle_gamma   90.00
#
_symmetry.space_group_name_H-M   'P 1'
#
loop_
_entity.id
_entity.type
_entity.pdbx_description
1 polymer ?
#
loop_
_entity_poly.entity_id
_entity_poly.type
_entity_poly.pdbx_seq_one_letter_code
_entity_poly.pdbx_strand_id
1 'polypeptide(L)'
;PGIKGNYKEKDPVLPINKYAVSKFGGECSVQMYSNSLILRICMTEKPFIHKKAFNDVETNFMFHDTLAKNLLKLIDIKGIINVGGKKNTILNFAKKNNKDIDKISAKKIFGKNYPLKQSMRIDLYKKAIK
;
A
#
# COMPACT_ATOMS: atom_id res chain seq x y z
N PRO A 1 -6.17 9.78 7.19
CA PRO A 1 -5.88 8.36 7.05
C PRO A 1 -4.69 7.92 7.87
N GLY A 2 -4.56 6.60 8.11
CA GLY A 2 -3.50 6.07 8.97
C GLY A 2 -3.94 5.88 10.43
N ILE A 3 -5.19 6.20 10.75
CA ILE A 3 -5.75 6.07 12.10
C ILE A 3 -6.44 4.72 12.30
N LYS A 4 -7.39 4.35 11.41
CA LYS A 4 -8.20 3.13 11.54
C LYS A 4 -7.71 1.95 10.71
N GLY A 5 -7.02 2.18 9.61
CA GLY A 5 -6.67 1.13 8.64
C GLY A 5 -7.87 0.58 7.85
N ASN A 6 -7.62 -0.45 7.04
CA ASN A 6 -8.61 -1.10 6.18
C ASN A 6 -9.39 -0.12 5.29
N TYR A 7 -8.69 0.88 4.74
CA TYR A 7 -9.28 1.90 3.88
C TYR A 7 -9.82 1.29 2.59
N LYS A 8 -11.05 1.67 2.24
CA LYS A 8 -11.71 1.29 0.99
C LYS A 8 -11.34 2.26 -0.13
N GLU A 9 -11.60 1.88 -1.36
CA GLU A 9 -11.37 2.73 -2.54
C GLU A 9 -12.16 4.04 -2.50
N LYS A 10 -13.36 4.01 -1.89
CA LYS A 10 -14.27 5.17 -1.74
C LYS A 10 -13.98 6.02 -0.49
N ASP A 11 -13.07 5.61 0.37
CA ASP A 11 -12.73 6.40 1.56
C ASP A 11 -11.99 7.69 1.14
N PRO A 12 -12.22 8.81 1.84
CA PRO A 12 -11.53 10.07 1.55
C PRO A 12 -10.01 9.94 1.57
N VAL A 13 -9.34 10.49 0.57
CA VAL A 13 -7.88 10.56 0.49
C VAL A 13 -7.41 11.84 1.17
N LEU A 14 -6.48 11.70 2.10
CA LEU A 14 -5.82 12.82 2.77
C LEU A 14 -4.31 12.69 2.60
N PRO A 15 -3.70 13.40 1.67
CA PRO A 15 -2.25 13.38 1.49
C PRO A 15 -1.57 14.09 2.65
N ILE A 16 -0.55 13.45 3.25
CA ILE A 16 0.14 13.91 4.46
C ILE A 16 1.53 14.47 4.19
N ASN A 17 2.02 14.34 2.98
CA ASN A 17 3.34 14.83 2.56
C ASN A 17 3.36 15.16 1.06
N LYS A 18 4.43 15.81 0.60
CA LYS A 18 4.58 16.24 -0.80
C LYS A 18 4.47 15.07 -1.80
N TYR A 19 5.03 13.92 -1.47
CA TYR A 19 4.91 12.72 -2.31
C TYR A 19 3.44 12.28 -2.43
N ALA A 20 2.72 12.18 -1.31
CA ALA A 20 1.30 11.81 -1.33
C ALA A 20 0.44 12.84 -2.10
N VAL A 21 0.75 14.14 -1.99
CA VAL A 21 0.10 15.21 -2.76
C VAL A 21 0.32 15.01 -4.26
N SER A 22 1.56 14.73 -4.70
CA SER A 22 1.86 14.52 -6.13
C SER A 22 1.13 13.29 -6.69
N LYS A 23 1.07 12.19 -5.93
CA LYS A 23 0.33 10.99 -6.34
C LYS A 23 -1.17 11.22 -6.41
N PHE A 24 -1.72 11.94 -5.45
CA PHE A 24 -3.14 12.30 -5.45
C PHE A 24 -3.48 13.25 -6.60
N GLY A 25 -2.63 14.22 -6.93
CA GLY A 25 -2.80 15.09 -8.11
C GLY A 25 -2.86 14.27 -9.41
N GLY A 26 -1.96 13.31 -9.58
CA GLY A 26 -2.00 12.36 -10.72
C GLY A 26 -3.28 11.53 -10.75
N GLU A 27 -3.75 11.03 -9.59
CA GLU A 27 -5.02 10.32 -9.48
C GLU A 27 -6.20 11.20 -9.91
N CYS A 28 -6.26 12.45 -9.43
CA CYS A 28 -7.32 13.39 -9.82
C CYS A 28 -7.33 13.66 -11.34
N SER A 29 -6.16 13.81 -11.94
CA SER A 29 -6.05 14.02 -13.39
C SER A 29 -6.56 12.82 -14.19
N VAL A 30 -6.21 11.60 -13.77
CA VAL A 30 -6.66 10.36 -14.45
C VAL A 30 -8.16 10.13 -14.28
N GLN A 31 -8.75 10.52 -13.14
CA GLN A 31 -10.19 10.39 -12.89
C GLN A 31 -11.05 11.23 -13.85
N MET A 32 -10.48 12.19 -14.55
CA MET A 32 -11.20 12.93 -15.60
C MET A 32 -11.58 12.03 -16.80
N TYR A 33 -10.94 10.88 -16.93
CA TYR A 33 -11.21 9.91 -17.99
C TYR A 33 -12.02 8.72 -17.44
N SER A 34 -13.24 8.53 -17.92
CA SER A 34 -14.12 7.43 -17.49
C SER A 34 -13.58 6.04 -17.84
N ASN A 35 -12.76 5.96 -18.91
CA ASN A 35 -12.12 4.72 -19.35
C ASN A 35 -10.69 4.61 -18.79
N SER A 36 -10.56 4.69 -17.47
CA SER A 36 -9.27 4.63 -16.79
C SER A 36 -9.26 3.62 -15.65
N LEU A 37 -8.11 3.08 -15.34
CA LEU A 37 -7.83 2.26 -14.17
C LEU A 37 -6.77 2.93 -13.30
N ILE A 38 -7.10 3.13 -12.04
CA ILE A 38 -6.20 3.68 -11.03
C ILE A 38 -5.89 2.59 -10.00
N LEU A 39 -4.62 2.24 -9.88
CA LEU A 39 -4.15 1.26 -8.90
C LEU A 39 -3.48 2.00 -7.72
N ARG A 40 -4.10 1.94 -6.55
CA ARG A 40 -3.47 2.36 -5.29
C ARG A 40 -2.68 1.19 -4.74
N ILE A 41 -1.38 1.21 -4.98
CA ILE A 41 -0.50 0.05 -4.78
C ILE A 41 0.30 0.19 -3.49
N CYS A 42 0.41 -0.92 -2.75
CA CYS A 42 1.32 -1.07 -1.62
C CYS A 42 2.31 -2.20 -1.92
N MET A 43 3.49 -1.86 -2.43
CA MET A 43 4.51 -2.83 -2.82
C MET A 43 5.91 -2.45 -2.31
N THR A 44 6.82 -3.41 -2.36
CA THR A 44 8.25 -3.25 -2.05
C THR A 44 9.09 -4.16 -2.95
N GLU A 45 10.39 -3.92 -2.97
CA GLU A 45 11.37 -4.71 -3.71
C GLU A 45 11.51 -6.11 -3.14
N LYS A 46 11.98 -7.04 -3.99
CA LYS A 46 12.38 -8.39 -3.61
C LYS A 46 13.84 -8.61 -4.00
N PRO A 47 14.69 -9.01 -3.05
CA PRO A 47 14.44 -9.15 -1.62
C PRO A 47 14.11 -7.82 -0.93
N PHE A 48 13.56 -7.87 0.29
CA PHE A 48 13.38 -6.68 1.11
C PHE A 48 14.76 -6.12 1.50
N ILE A 49 15.11 -4.94 0.97
CA ILE A 49 16.48 -4.41 0.98
C ILE A 49 16.88 -3.71 2.29
N HIS A 50 15.90 -3.31 3.10
CA HIS A 50 16.18 -2.54 4.30
C HIS A 50 16.62 -3.44 5.47
N LYS A 51 17.62 -3.02 6.21
CA LYS A 51 18.11 -3.70 7.43
C LYS A 51 17.18 -3.53 8.62
N LYS A 52 16.30 -2.53 8.60
CA LYS A 52 15.37 -2.20 9.69
C LYS A 52 13.94 -2.11 9.14
N ALA A 53 12.96 -2.50 9.97
CA ALA A 53 11.55 -2.42 9.59
C ALA A 53 10.68 -1.96 10.77
N PHE A 54 9.61 -1.22 10.45
CA PHE A 54 8.67 -0.72 11.45
C PHE A 54 7.80 -1.84 12.01
N ASN A 55 7.81 -1.96 13.34
CA ASN A 55 7.02 -2.94 14.08
C ASN A 55 5.60 -2.43 14.40
N ASP A 56 5.36 -1.15 14.26
CA ASP A 56 4.13 -0.43 14.64
C ASP A 56 3.35 0.15 13.43
N VAL A 57 3.85 -0.01 12.21
CA VAL A 57 3.13 0.39 10.98
C VAL A 57 2.47 -0.83 10.34
N GLU A 58 1.14 -0.79 10.26
CA GLU A 58 0.35 -1.79 9.53
C GLU A 58 0.10 -1.35 8.08
N THR A 59 0.37 -2.24 7.13
CA THR A 59 0.19 -2.00 5.70
C THR A 59 -0.13 -3.30 4.94
N ASN A 60 -0.24 -3.23 3.62
CA ASN A 60 -0.52 -4.37 2.74
C ASN A 60 0.66 -4.65 1.79
N PHE A 61 1.90 -4.68 2.29
CA PHE A 61 3.03 -4.95 1.41
C PHE A 61 2.88 -6.26 0.64
N MET A 62 3.20 -6.17 -0.64
CA MET A 62 3.48 -7.30 -1.54
C MET A 62 4.79 -7.02 -2.28
N PHE A 63 5.41 -8.03 -2.83
CA PHE A 63 6.57 -7.83 -3.67
C PHE A 63 6.15 -7.40 -5.08
N HIS A 64 6.98 -6.56 -5.71
CA HIS A 64 6.72 -6.03 -7.05
C HIS A 64 6.56 -7.14 -8.11
N ASP A 65 7.27 -8.29 -7.98
CA ASP A 65 7.12 -9.44 -8.87
C ASP A 65 5.73 -10.07 -8.80
N THR A 66 5.12 -10.09 -7.61
CA THR A 66 3.75 -10.57 -7.41
C THR A 66 2.73 -9.64 -8.08
N LEU A 67 2.96 -8.32 -7.98
CA LEU A 67 2.13 -7.35 -8.70
C LEU A 67 2.24 -7.56 -10.22
N ALA A 68 3.46 -7.65 -10.75
CA ALA A 68 3.71 -7.80 -12.18
C ALA A 68 2.98 -9.01 -12.78
N LYS A 69 3.00 -10.16 -12.08
CA LYS A 69 2.27 -11.38 -12.50
C LYS A 69 0.75 -11.21 -12.61
N ASN A 70 0.18 -10.30 -11.81
CA ASN A 70 -1.27 -10.09 -11.76
C ASN A 70 -1.73 -8.87 -12.57
N LEU A 71 -0.80 -8.05 -13.08
CA LEU A 71 -1.14 -6.77 -13.69
C LEU A 71 -2.05 -6.93 -14.91
N LEU A 72 -1.77 -7.91 -15.77
CA LEU A 72 -2.56 -8.18 -16.98
C LEU A 72 -4.01 -8.58 -16.66
N LYS A 73 -4.28 -9.19 -15.50
CA LYS A 73 -5.64 -9.54 -15.07
C LYS A 73 -6.48 -8.31 -14.69
N LEU A 74 -5.85 -7.16 -14.52
CA LEU A 74 -6.49 -5.92 -14.09
C LEU A 74 -6.76 -4.96 -15.25
N ILE A 75 -6.21 -5.19 -16.44
CA ILE A 75 -6.16 -4.21 -17.54
C ILE A 75 -7.55 -3.79 -18.05
N ASP A 76 -8.52 -4.68 -18.00
CA ASP A 76 -9.89 -4.43 -18.48
C ASP A 76 -10.81 -3.83 -17.40
N ILE A 77 -10.28 -3.62 -16.20
CA ILE A 77 -11.07 -3.07 -15.09
C ILE A 77 -11.00 -1.54 -15.14
N LYS A 78 -12.13 -0.90 -14.79
CA LYS A 78 -12.22 0.57 -14.73
C LYS A 78 -12.41 1.05 -13.30
N GLY A 79 -11.95 2.27 -13.04
CA GLY A 79 -12.08 2.94 -11.75
C GLY A 79 -10.87 2.74 -10.84
N ILE A 80 -11.09 2.72 -9.54
CA ILE A 80 -10.03 2.69 -8.53
C ILE A 80 -9.99 1.33 -7.85
N ILE A 81 -8.80 0.73 -7.73
CA ILE A 81 -8.59 -0.53 -7.01
C ILE A 81 -7.40 -0.39 -6.05
N ASN A 82 -7.63 -0.79 -4.80
CA ASN A 82 -6.55 -0.97 -3.83
C ASN A 82 -5.84 -2.30 -4.08
N VAL A 83 -4.54 -2.26 -4.27
CA VAL A 83 -3.70 -3.42 -4.62
C VAL A 83 -2.61 -3.63 -3.56
N GLY A 84 -2.55 -4.82 -3.01
CA GLY A 84 -1.56 -5.15 -1.99
C GLY A 84 -1.68 -6.59 -1.50
N GLY A 85 -0.78 -6.97 -0.60
CA GLY A 85 -0.78 -8.25 0.08
C GLY A 85 -1.72 -8.32 1.29
N LYS A 86 -1.61 -9.39 2.05
CA LYS A 86 -2.31 -9.54 3.33
C LYS A 86 -1.83 -8.47 4.32
N LYS A 87 -2.77 -7.82 5.00
CA LYS A 87 -2.48 -6.86 6.07
C LYS A 87 -1.50 -7.44 7.10
N ASN A 88 -0.44 -6.70 7.39
CA ASN A 88 0.58 -7.07 8.36
C ASN A 88 1.37 -5.84 8.80
N THR A 89 2.16 -5.95 9.88
CA THR A 89 3.20 -4.94 10.15
C THR A 89 4.33 -5.07 9.12
N ILE A 90 5.02 -3.96 8.86
CA ILE A 90 6.18 -3.98 7.94
C ILE A 90 7.24 -4.97 8.42
N LEU A 91 7.51 -4.99 9.73
CA LEU A 91 8.47 -5.94 10.33
C LEU A 91 8.07 -7.39 10.10
N ASN A 92 6.81 -7.75 10.36
CA ASN A 92 6.36 -9.13 10.19
C ASN A 92 6.35 -9.56 8.72
N PHE A 93 6.07 -8.63 7.79
CA PHE A 93 6.20 -8.91 6.36
C PHE A 93 7.66 -9.18 5.99
N ALA A 94 8.57 -8.31 6.42
CA ALA A 94 9.99 -8.40 6.10
C ALA A 94 10.65 -9.66 6.66
N LYS A 95 10.34 -10.03 7.92
CA LYS A 95 10.89 -11.22 8.59
C LYS A 95 10.49 -12.56 7.97
N LYS A 96 9.46 -12.60 7.14
CA LYS A 96 9.12 -13.83 6.38
C LYS A 96 10.20 -14.21 5.37
N ASN A 97 10.96 -13.22 4.90
CA ASN A 97 11.98 -13.42 3.85
C ASN A 97 13.40 -13.22 4.36
N ASN A 98 13.57 -12.48 5.45
CA ASN A 98 14.85 -12.28 6.11
C ASN A 98 14.63 -12.16 7.63
N LYS A 99 15.19 -13.09 8.41
CA LYS A 99 15.05 -13.12 9.87
C LYS A 99 15.90 -12.06 10.58
N ASP A 100 16.96 -11.57 9.93
CA ASP A 100 17.97 -10.67 10.50
C ASP A 100 17.60 -9.18 10.37
N ILE A 101 16.31 -8.88 10.31
CA ILE A 101 15.80 -7.52 10.22
C ILE A 101 15.53 -6.97 11.62
N ASP A 102 16.17 -5.84 11.92
CA ASP A 102 15.98 -5.11 13.16
C ASP A 102 14.62 -4.43 13.23
N LYS A 103 14.05 -4.38 14.42
CA LYS A 103 12.82 -3.64 14.68
C LYS A 103 13.10 -2.16 14.97
N ILE A 104 12.30 -1.29 14.40
CA ILE A 104 12.24 0.13 14.75
C ILE A 104 10.78 0.56 14.92
N SER A 105 10.55 1.67 15.63
CA SER A 105 9.20 2.24 15.81
C SER A 105 9.07 3.54 15.03
N ALA A 106 8.09 3.61 14.14
CA ALA A 106 7.76 4.82 13.40
C ALA A 106 7.26 5.93 14.34
N LYS A 107 6.47 5.56 15.37
CA LYS A 107 5.99 6.50 16.39
C LYS A 107 7.14 7.17 17.15
N LYS A 108 8.22 6.42 17.45
CA LYS A 108 9.39 6.99 18.12
C LYS A 108 10.19 7.93 17.21
N ILE A 109 10.26 7.65 15.91
CA ILE A 109 11.05 8.43 14.94
C ILE A 109 10.29 9.65 14.46
N PHE A 110 9.01 9.50 14.09
CA PHE A 110 8.21 10.53 13.43
C PHE A 110 7.17 11.20 14.34
N GLY A 111 7.06 10.74 15.59
CA GLY A 111 6.11 11.29 16.57
C GLY A 111 4.73 10.66 16.55
N LYS A 112 3.87 11.15 17.46
CA LYS A 112 2.53 10.57 17.73
C LYS A 112 1.56 10.70 16.56
N ASN A 113 1.74 11.69 15.71
CA ASN A 113 0.84 11.99 14.59
C ASN A 113 1.17 11.19 13.31
N TYR A 114 2.23 10.38 13.32
CA TYR A 114 2.55 9.54 12.17
C TYR A 114 1.45 8.48 11.96
N PRO A 115 0.98 8.28 10.71
CA PRO A 115 -0.08 7.34 10.41
C PRO A 115 0.42 5.89 10.55
N LEU A 116 0.01 5.20 11.61
CA LEU A 116 0.46 3.82 11.89
C LEU A 116 -0.43 2.76 11.23
N LYS A 117 -1.70 3.07 10.98
CA LYS A 117 -2.69 2.15 10.40
C LYS A 117 -2.97 2.49 8.95
N GLN A 118 -2.08 2.07 8.06
CA GLN A 118 -2.12 2.42 6.62
C GLN A 118 -2.73 1.31 5.75
N SER A 119 -3.23 0.24 6.36
CA SER A 119 -3.76 -0.90 5.61
C SER A 119 -5.00 -0.53 4.79
N MET A 120 -5.14 -1.17 3.63
CA MET A 120 -6.25 -1.02 2.69
C MET A 120 -7.10 -2.30 2.65
N ARG A 121 -8.38 -2.18 2.31
CA ARG A 121 -9.18 -3.31 1.86
C ARG A 121 -8.81 -3.61 0.41
N ILE A 122 -8.57 -4.89 0.14
CA ILE A 122 -8.13 -5.38 -1.17
C ILE A 122 -9.11 -6.41 -1.75
N ASP A 123 -10.38 -6.30 -1.41
CA ASP A 123 -11.40 -7.28 -1.80
C ASP A 123 -11.64 -7.27 -3.31
N LEU A 124 -11.68 -6.07 -3.93
CA LEU A 124 -11.81 -5.92 -5.38
C LEU A 124 -10.62 -6.54 -6.12
N TYR A 125 -9.40 -6.25 -5.65
CA TYR A 125 -8.19 -6.85 -6.20
C TYR A 125 -8.21 -8.38 -6.12
N LYS A 126 -8.54 -8.95 -4.94
CA LYS A 126 -8.62 -10.40 -4.78
C LYS A 126 -9.66 -11.05 -5.69
N LYS A 127 -10.78 -10.39 -5.93
CA LYS A 127 -11.82 -10.86 -6.86
C LYS A 127 -11.32 -10.85 -8.30
N ALA A 128 -10.59 -9.81 -8.67
CA ALA A 128 -10.10 -9.60 -10.02
C ALA A 128 -8.99 -10.56 -10.46
N ILE A 129 -8.16 -11.06 -9.52
CA ILE A 129 -7.03 -11.94 -9.84
C ILE A 129 -7.34 -13.44 -9.73
N LYS A 130 -8.57 -13.80 -9.30
CA LYS A 130 -9.05 -15.19 -9.31
C LYS A 130 -9.32 -15.65 -10.74
#